data_d198f2762c634b7c3c6af4fbd9a36e55
#
_entry.id   d198f2762c634b7c3c6af4fbd9a36e55
#
_cell.length_a   1.000
_cell.length_b   1.000
_cell.length_c   1.000
_cell.angle_alpha   90.00
_cell.angle_beta   90.00
_cell.angle_gamma   90.00
#
_symmetry.space_group_name_H-M   'P 1'
#
loop_
_entity.id
_entity.type
_entity.pdbx_description
1 polymer ?
#
loop_
_entity_poly.entity_id
_entity_poly.type
_entity_poly.pdbx_seq_one_letter_code
_entity_poly.pdbx_strand_id
1 'polypeptide(L)'
;MLSVLIVTSLRGTSSKGRMRVFWMLQATGWGLWLLDQLLWIVFDLVLKKQMPEMFSADALLFMAGVPILAGLLLRPHLQPSARSARLGALDFSLLLLWWLYLYVFYVICWQYVSPDQAHYDINYDLLDAGEALVIASVLGVFWYRASGQWRKFYGYFLGAVLFNSAAFYLLNRELHKGVYYTGSWYDLPYSASFAAFTLVALAGQGLSSTTETATDETYASWIARLAMMAVLSLPVMGGFALLGHNIPASVARFRVLVTLGTMFAMAFLIFFKHYRLNEELKRTNNVLQEASLTDPLTGLRNRRYFLETIEGDVSHALRSYADNRDQRTRDLVFYLIDADNFKEVNDRYGHDVGDRVLVEMSRRISSAIRHSDVLVRWGGEEFLILSRYTDRRDAKTLSARVLAAVSDTPFAVTNLNETICRTCSIGWAAFPWLSTHPEIVNYEKVLNFADRALGEAKRAGKNRAVGLLPSGDQLVPTVSEMVYASHITVDALASTGTTAQEQE
;
A
#
# COMPACT_ATOMS: atom_id res chain seq x y z
N MET A 1 2.17 -37.52 19.95
CA MET A 1 1.24 -36.48 19.54
C MET A 1 0.98 -35.41 20.60
N LEU A 2 0.48 -35.78 21.76
CA LEU A 2 0.18 -34.82 22.84
C LEU A 2 1.37 -33.94 23.21
N SER A 3 2.59 -34.48 23.21
CA SER A 3 3.83 -33.74 23.48
C SER A 3 4.11 -32.66 22.42
N VAL A 4 3.91 -32.99 21.13
CA VAL A 4 4.07 -32.01 20.02
C VAL A 4 3.06 -30.89 20.17
N LEU A 5 1.79 -31.21 20.40
CA LEU A 5 0.71 -30.27 20.62
C LEU A 5 1.00 -29.31 21.80
N ILE A 6 1.41 -29.86 22.92
CA ILE A 6 1.76 -29.06 24.11
C ILE A 6 2.91 -28.10 23.79
N VAL A 7 4.01 -28.62 23.23
CA VAL A 7 5.19 -27.77 22.92
C VAL A 7 4.85 -26.69 21.92
N THR A 8 4.13 -27.00 20.85
CA THR A 8 3.76 -25.98 19.83
C THR A 8 2.79 -24.96 20.40
N SER A 9 1.83 -25.36 21.25
CA SER A 9 0.90 -24.43 21.92
C SER A 9 1.62 -23.49 22.89
N LEU A 10 2.53 -24.02 23.73
CA LEU A 10 3.35 -23.19 24.64
C LEU A 10 4.21 -22.20 23.87
N ARG A 11 4.77 -22.61 22.73
CA ARG A 11 5.49 -21.71 21.82
C ARG A 11 4.58 -20.63 21.25
N GLY A 12 3.38 -20.99 20.83
CA GLY A 12 2.40 -20.04 20.33
C GLY A 12 2.05 -18.96 21.35
N THR A 13 1.83 -19.33 22.60
CA THR A 13 1.50 -18.39 23.69
C THR A 13 2.69 -17.50 24.10
N SER A 14 3.92 -18.02 24.06
CA SER A 14 5.13 -17.27 24.42
C SER A 14 5.70 -16.41 23.31
N SER A 15 5.28 -16.58 22.07
CA SER A 15 5.76 -15.87 20.89
C SER A 15 4.91 -14.64 20.58
N LYS A 16 5.45 -13.69 19.78
CA LYS A 16 4.74 -12.49 19.30
C LYS A 16 4.69 -12.46 17.78
N GLY A 17 3.75 -11.69 17.23
CA GLY A 17 3.66 -11.44 15.79
C GLY A 17 3.50 -12.72 14.95
N ARG A 18 4.25 -12.82 13.85
CA ARG A 18 4.23 -13.97 12.93
C ARG A 18 4.63 -15.29 13.58
N MET A 19 5.60 -15.27 14.46
CA MET A 19 6.03 -16.47 15.19
C MET A 19 4.89 -17.05 16.02
N ARG A 20 4.07 -16.20 16.64
CA ARG A 20 2.86 -16.66 17.33
C ARG A 20 1.91 -17.36 16.37
N VAL A 21 1.62 -16.75 15.20
CA VAL A 21 0.72 -17.34 14.20
C VAL A 21 1.27 -18.66 13.68
N PHE A 22 2.57 -18.72 13.38
CA PHE A 22 3.25 -19.95 12.95
C PHE A 22 3.04 -21.09 13.95
N TRP A 23 3.39 -20.87 15.22
CA TRP A 23 3.26 -21.91 16.23
C TRP A 23 1.81 -22.29 16.55
N MET A 24 0.88 -21.32 16.49
CA MET A 24 -0.55 -21.62 16.66
C MET A 24 -1.08 -22.47 15.50
N LEU A 25 -0.67 -22.21 14.26
CA LEU A 25 -1.03 -23.04 13.11
C LEU A 25 -0.44 -24.46 13.23
N GLN A 26 0.83 -24.57 13.65
CA GLN A 26 1.41 -25.88 13.97
C GLN A 26 0.58 -26.62 15.03
N ALA A 27 0.23 -25.95 16.13
CA ALA A 27 -0.58 -26.53 17.19
C ALA A 27 -1.97 -26.95 16.70
N THR A 28 -2.59 -26.16 15.80
CA THR A 28 -3.90 -26.52 15.21
C THR A 28 -3.80 -27.81 14.39
N GLY A 29 -2.76 -27.94 13.53
CA GLY A 29 -2.55 -29.17 12.75
C GLY A 29 -2.37 -30.39 13.64
N TRP A 30 -1.48 -30.30 14.62
CA TRP A 30 -1.29 -31.39 15.59
C TRP A 30 -2.54 -31.70 16.45
N GLY A 31 -3.35 -30.68 16.71
CA GLY A 31 -4.62 -30.83 17.40
C GLY A 31 -5.67 -31.61 16.60
N LEU A 32 -5.78 -31.31 15.30
CA LEU A 32 -6.65 -32.05 14.37
C LEU A 32 -6.22 -33.54 14.28
N TRP A 33 -4.93 -33.77 14.14
CA TRP A 33 -4.37 -35.11 14.10
C TRP A 33 -4.61 -35.89 15.43
N LEU A 34 -4.37 -35.21 16.56
CA LEU A 34 -4.65 -35.84 17.85
C LEU A 34 -6.14 -36.21 18.02
N LEU A 35 -7.03 -35.33 17.51
CA LEU A 35 -8.49 -35.59 17.58
C LEU A 35 -8.86 -36.85 16.80
N ASP A 36 -8.30 -37.03 15.59
CA ASP A 36 -8.47 -38.23 14.80
C ASP A 36 -8.03 -39.49 15.59
N GLN A 37 -6.83 -39.45 16.18
CA GLN A 37 -6.29 -40.57 16.95
C GLN A 37 -7.11 -40.86 18.23
N LEU A 38 -7.69 -39.85 18.85
CA LEU A 38 -8.61 -40.06 19.99
C LEU A 38 -9.89 -40.77 19.57
N LEU A 39 -10.41 -40.45 18.37
CA LEU A 39 -11.56 -41.16 17.82
C LEU A 39 -11.23 -42.61 17.55
N TRP A 40 -10.05 -42.94 17.02
CA TRP A 40 -9.57 -44.32 16.87
C TRP A 40 -9.53 -45.07 18.20
N ILE A 41 -8.95 -44.46 19.24
CA ILE A 41 -8.88 -45.01 20.56
C ILE A 41 -10.29 -45.29 21.16
N VAL A 42 -11.24 -44.39 20.95
CA VAL A 42 -12.63 -44.58 21.41
C VAL A 42 -13.28 -45.76 20.72
N PHE A 43 -13.10 -45.93 19.42
CA PHE A 43 -13.66 -47.10 18.72
C PHE A 43 -13.03 -48.42 19.17
N ASP A 44 -11.70 -48.46 19.28
CA ASP A 44 -10.96 -49.68 19.58
C ASP A 44 -11.12 -50.08 21.08
N LEU A 45 -10.86 -49.15 22.01
CA LEU A 45 -10.81 -49.45 23.44
C LEU A 45 -12.17 -49.31 24.16
N VAL A 46 -12.98 -48.29 23.79
CA VAL A 46 -14.23 -48.00 24.52
C VAL A 46 -15.40 -48.75 23.90
N LEU A 47 -15.57 -48.62 22.59
CA LEU A 47 -16.68 -49.22 21.88
C LEU A 47 -16.43 -50.70 21.55
N LYS A 48 -15.18 -51.13 21.56
CA LYS A 48 -14.73 -52.47 21.14
C LYS A 48 -15.30 -52.90 19.80
N LYS A 49 -15.37 -51.97 18.88
CA LYS A 49 -15.84 -52.14 17.51
C LYS A 49 -14.71 -51.85 16.55
N GLN A 50 -14.68 -52.61 15.46
CA GLN A 50 -13.79 -52.23 14.36
C GLN A 50 -14.22 -50.86 13.82
N MET A 51 -13.23 -50.04 13.52
CA MET A 51 -13.44 -48.74 12.85
C MET A 51 -14.13 -48.97 11.50
N PRO A 52 -15.10 -48.16 11.09
CA PRO A 52 -15.65 -48.24 9.76
C PRO A 52 -14.55 -48.08 8.72
N GLU A 53 -14.53 -48.90 7.68
CA GLU A 53 -13.50 -48.88 6.63
C GLU A 53 -13.43 -47.57 5.89
N MET A 54 -14.52 -46.81 5.78
CA MET A 54 -14.57 -45.46 5.22
C MET A 54 -15.04 -44.47 6.29
N PHE A 55 -14.10 -44.02 7.12
CA PHE A 55 -14.45 -43.23 8.28
C PHE A 55 -14.44 -41.72 7.96
N SER A 56 -15.46 -41.00 8.42
CA SER A 56 -15.59 -39.57 8.17
C SER A 56 -14.51 -38.70 8.84
N ALA A 57 -13.87 -39.22 9.91
CA ALA A 57 -12.80 -38.55 10.60
C ALA A 57 -11.47 -38.53 9.82
N ASP A 58 -11.29 -39.40 8.82
CA ASP A 58 -10.11 -39.33 7.93
C ASP A 58 -9.95 -37.98 7.26
N ALA A 59 -11.05 -37.25 7.12
CA ALA A 59 -11.01 -35.83 6.70
C ALA A 59 -10.24 -34.94 7.71
N LEU A 60 -10.27 -35.23 8.99
CA LEU A 60 -9.51 -34.50 10.01
C LEU A 60 -8.02 -34.74 9.87
N LEU A 61 -7.64 -35.97 9.56
CA LEU A 61 -6.26 -36.36 9.35
C LEU A 61 -5.70 -35.62 8.11
N PHE A 62 -6.41 -35.66 6.98
CA PHE A 62 -6.04 -34.92 5.77
C PHE A 62 -6.00 -33.41 6.01
N MET A 63 -6.96 -32.86 6.76
CA MET A 63 -6.98 -31.42 7.08
C MET A 63 -5.90 -30.99 8.06
N ALA A 64 -5.24 -31.91 8.78
CA ALA A 64 -4.19 -31.58 9.75
C ALA A 64 -2.93 -30.97 9.10
N GLY A 65 -2.57 -31.38 7.91
CA GLY A 65 -1.44 -30.85 7.16
C GLY A 65 -1.64 -29.43 6.66
N VAL A 66 -2.89 -29.00 6.46
CA VAL A 66 -3.23 -27.65 5.96
C VAL A 66 -2.71 -26.54 6.88
N PRO A 67 -3.00 -26.50 8.19
CA PRO A 67 -2.42 -25.50 9.10
C PRO A 67 -0.89 -25.60 9.19
N ILE A 68 -0.33 -26.81 9.12
CA ILE A 68 1.13 -27.01 9.12
C ILE A 68 1.76 -26.33 7.91
N LEU A 69 1.22 -26.58 6.72
CA LEU A 69 1.68 -25.95 5.48
C LEU A 69 1.45 -24.43 5.50
N ALA A 70 0.28 -23.99 6.02
CA ALA A 70 0.00 -22.57 6.20
C ALA A 70 1.04 -21.87 7.06
N GLY A 71 1.41 -22.48 8.18
CA GLY A 71 2.45 -21.98 9.07
C GLY A 71 3.80 -21.84 8.36
N LEU A 72 4.20 -22.82 7.56
CA LEU A 72 5.42 -22.75 6.77
C LEU A 72 5.37 -21.63 5.73
N LEU A 73 4.25 -21.50 5.02
CA LEU A 73 4.07 -20.47 4.00
C LEU A 73 4.04 -19.03 4.58
N LEU A 74 3.80 -18.85 5.88
CA LEU A 74 3.97 -17.54 6.55
C LEU A 74 5.43 -17.06 6.60
N ARG A 75 6.41 -17.96 6.35
CA ARG A 75 7.85 -17.66 6.48
C ARG A 75 8.18 -16.94 7.79
N PRO A 76 8.11 -17.62 8.92
CA PRO A 76 8.34 -17.01 10.22
C PRO A 76 9.75 -16.44 10.41
N HIS A 77 10.70 -16.84 9.55
CA HIS A 77 12.09 -16.36 9.53
C HIS A 77 12.27 -14.96 8.94
N LEU A 78 11.28 -14.44 8.19
CA LEU A 78 11.36 -13.12 7.53
C LEU A 78 10.41 -12.10 8.17
N GLN A 79 10.78 -10.82 8.16
CA GLN A 79 9.87 -9.73 8.52
C GLN A 79 9.23 -9.16 7.25
N PRO A 80 7.91 -9.30 7.04
CA PRO A 80 7.27 -8.73 5.87
C PRO A 80 6.92 -7.26 6.07
N SER A 81 6.77 -6.54 4.96
CA SER A 81 5.99 -5.32 4.96
C SER A 81 4.52 -5.63 5.29
N ALA A 82 3.86 -4.75 6.05
CA ALA A 82 2.44 -4.91 6.44
C ALA A 82 1.49 -5.03 5.22
N ARG A 83 1.97 -4.62 4.05
CA ARG A 83 1.23 -4.63 2.78
C ARG A 83 1.17 -6.02 2.15
N SER A 84 2.27 -6.77 2.14
CA SER A 84 2.34 -8.11 1.54
C SER A 84 1.55 -9.15 2.34
N ALA A 85 1.37 -8.94 3.65
CA ALA A 85 0.70 -9.89 4.52
C ALA A 85 -0.80 -10.05 4.25
N ARG A 86 -1.52 -8.98 3.90
CA ARG A 86 -2.98 -9.02 3.68
C ARG A 86 -3.37 -9.63 2.34
N LEU A 87 -2.62 -9.36 1.29
CA LEU A 87 -2.87 -9.93 -0.03
C LEU A 87 -2.50 -11.41 -0.07
N GLY A 88 -1.42 -11.79 0.62
CA GLY A 88 -1.01 -13.19 0.76
C GLY A 88 -2.04 -14.07 1.48
N ALA A 89 -2.85 -13.51 2.41
CA ALA A 89 -3.90 -14.26 3.09
C ALA A 89 -5.03 -14.70 2.13
N LEU A 90 -5.39 -13.87 1.15
CA LEU A 90 -6.40 -14.23 0.15
C LEU A 90 -5.89 -15.29 -0.84
N ASP A 91 -4.63 -15.20 -1.26
CA ASP A 91 -4.01 -16.23 -2.10
C ASP A 91 -3.92 -17.56 -1.37
N PHE A 92 -3.61 -17.50 -0.07
CA PHE A 92 -3.62 -18.67 0.79
C PHE A 92 -5.02 -19.27 0.92
N SER A 93 -6.08 -18.45 1.06
CA SER A 93 -7.46 -18.94 1.11
C SER A 93 -7.88 -19.64 -0.19
N LEU A 94 -7.39 -19.19 -1.34
CA LEU A 94 -7.61 -19.88 -2.62
C LEU A 94 -6.94 -21.26 -2.65
N LEU A 95 -5.70 -21.36 -2.18
CA LEU A 95 -4.98 -22.64 -2.09
C LEU A 95 -5.64 -23.61 -1.10
N LEU A 96 -6.11 -23.10 0.06
CA LEU A 96 -6.85 -23.88 1.04
C LEU A 96 -8.15 -24.43 0.46
N LEU A 97 -8.91 -23.60 -0.24
CA LEU A 97 -10.15 -24.02 -0.89
C LEU A 97 -9.89 -25.06 -1.98
N TRP A 98 -8.81 -24.91 -2.73
CA TRP A 98 -8.38 -25.88 -3.72
C TRP A 98 -7.97 -27.20 -3.09
N TRP A 99 -7.27 -27.17 -1.94
CA TRP A 99 -6.87 -28.36 -1.21
C TRP A 99 -8.08 -29.15 -0.71
N LEU A 100 -9.04 -28.45 -0.11
CA LEU A 100 -10.31 -29.04 0.31
C LEU A 100 -11.08 -29.64 -0.89
N TYR A 101 -11.09 -28.94 -2.03
CA TYR A 101 -11.68 -29.42 -3.27
C TYR A 101 -11.08 -30.76 -3.71
N LEU A 102 -9.76 -30.92 -3.66
CA LEU A 102 -9.12 -32.19 -4.02
C LEU A 102 -9.63 -33.34 -3.16
N TYR A 103 -9.76 -33.16 -1.87
CA TYR A 103 -10.28 -34.18 -0.97
C TYR A 103 -11.73 -34.53 -1.32
N VAL A 104 -12.56 -33.55 -1.49
CA VAL A 104 -13.99 -33.74 -1.86
C VAL A 104 -14.11 -34.43 -3.23
N PHE A 105 -13.28 -34.05 -4.18
CA PHE A 105 -13.31 -34.57 -5.56
C PHE A 105 -12.82 -36.02 -5.65
N TYR A 106 -11.74 -36.37 -4.94
CA TYR A 106 -11.11 -37.68 -5.07
C TYR A 106 -11.62 -38.70 -4.05
N VAL A 107 -11.90 -38.29 -2.81
CA VAL A 107 -12.18 -39.19 -1.68
C VAL A 107 -13.69 -39.27 -1.37
N ILE A 108 -14.32 -38.12 -1.12
CA ILE A 108 -15.73 -38.07 -0.66
C ILE A 108 -16.70 -38.74 -1.63
N CYS A 109 -16.43 -38.69 -2.94
CA CYS A 109 -17.27 -39.34 -3.93
C CYS A 109 -17.31 -40.88 -3.77
N TRP A 110 -16.22 -41.48 -3.34
CA TRP A 110 -16.14 -42.93 -3.12
C TRP A 110 -16.55 -43.33 -1.68
N GLN A 111 -16.62 -42.40 -0.77
CA GLN A 111 -17.08 -42.61 0.58
C GLN A 111 -18.62 -42.55 0.71
N TYR A 112 -19.27 -41.59 0.01
CA TYR A 112 -20.68 -41.31 0.25
C TYR A 112 -21.56 -41.37 -1.00
N VAL A 113 -21.03 -41.18 -2.22
CA VAL A 113 -21.82 -41.09 -3.45
C VAL A 113 -21.96 -42.46 -4.14
N SER A 114 -20.86 -43.17 -4.22
CA SER A 114 -20.78 -44.55 -4.71
C SER A 114 -19.74 -45.28 -3.90
N PRO A 115 -20.09 -45.78 -2.70
CA PRO A 115 -19.13 -46.40 -1.76
C PRO A 115 -18.36 -47.54 -2.44
N ASP A 116 -17.02 -47.37 -2.48
CA ASP A 116 -16.08 -48.34 -3.07
C ASP A 116 -14.76 -48.24 -2.32
N GLN A 117 -14.44 -49.26 -1.53
CA GLN A 117 -13.27 -49.28 -0.66
C GLN A 117 -11.95 -49.19 -1.44
N ALA A 118 -11.83 -49.92 -2.54
CA ALA A 118 -10.58 -49.94 -3.30
C ALA A 118 -10.24 -48.57 -3.94
N HIS A 119 -11.26 -47.90 -4.47
CA HIS A 119 -11.09 -46.56 -5.01
C HIS A 119 -10.88 -45.50 -3.93
N TYR A 120 -11.52 -45.66 -2.75
CA TYR A 120 -11.31 -44.82 -1.58
C TYR A 120 -9.86 -44.86 -1.12
N ASP A 121 -9.34 -46.08 -0.81
CA ASP A 121 -7.99 -46.28 -0.32
C ASP A 121 -6.93 -45.73 -1.27
N ILE A 122 -7.03 -46.06 -2.57
CA ILE A 122 -6.06 -45.56 -3.57
C ILE A 122 -6.06 -44.02 -3.64
N ASN A 123 -7.22 -43.40 -3.66
CA ASN A 123 -7.32 -41.92 -3.80
C ASN A 123 -6.87 -41.23 -2.50
N TYR A 124 -7.18 -41.79 -1.35
CA TYR A 124 -6.75 -41.30 -0.05
C TYR A 124 -5.21 -41.35 0.07
N ASP A 125 -4.62 -42.52 -0.18
CA ASP A 125 -3.16 -42.70 -0.12
C ASP A 125 -2.42 -41.78 -1.11
N LEU A 126 -2.99 -41.58 -2.30
CA LEU A 126 -2.41 -40.68 -3.31
C LEU A 126 -2.42 -39.22 -2.83
N LEU A 127 -3.51 -38.77 -2.20
CA LEU A 127 -3.60 -37.41 -1.66
C LEU A 127 -2.68 -37.19 -0.45
N ASP A 128 -2.61 -38.17 0.45
CA ASP A 128 -1.72 -38.12 1.62
C ASP A 128 -0.25 -38.06 1.19
N ALA A 129 0.16 -38.93 0.25
CA ALA A 129 1.49 -38.90 -0.34
C ALA A 129 1.79 -37.55 -1.06
N GLY A 130 0.79 -37.00 -1.76
CA GLY A 130 0.87 -35.69 -2.39
C GLY A 130 1.07 -34.55 -1.38
N GLU A 131 0.35 -34.60 -0.26
CA GLU A 131 0.49 -33.64 0.84
C GLU A 131 1.89 -33.71 1.46
N ALA A 132 2.35 -34.90 1.81
CA ALA A 132 3.68 -35.11 2.35
C ALA A 132 4.77 -34.60 1.40
N LEU A 133 4.62 -34.82 0.08
CA LEU A 133 5.54 -34.35 -0.95
C LEU A 133 5.56 -32.81 -1.02
N VAL A 134 4.41 -32.16 -0.96
CA VAL A 134 4.31 -30.69 -0.95
C VAL A 134 4.99 -30.11 0.27
N ILE A 135 4.69 -30.62 1.48
CA ILE A 135 5.31 -30.18 2.73
C ILE A 135 6.83 -30.38 2.68
N ALA A 136 7.30 -31.56 2.25
CA ALA A 136 8.73 -31.86 2.12
C ALA A 136 9.41 -30.93 1.10
N SER A 137 8.76 -30.64 -0.03
CA SER A 137 9.29 -29.72 -1.06
C SER A 137 9.43 -28.28 -0.52
N VAL A 138 8.42 -27.77 0.19
CA VAL A 138 8.47 -26.45 0.82
C VAL A 138 9.59 -26.39 1.87
N LEU A 139 9.70 -27.40 2.71
CA LEU A 139 10.76 -27.49 3.71
C LEU A 139 12.14 -27.61 3.08
N GLY A 140 12.28 -28.37 1.99
CA GLY A 140 13.52 -28.49 1.23
C GLY A 140 13.98 -27.16 0.63
N VAL A 141 13.06 -26.41 0.05
CA VAL A 141 13.35 -25.04 -0.46
C VAL A 141 13.76 -24.10 0.67
N PHE A 142 13.10 -24.17 1.82
CA PHE A 142 13.44 -23.32 2.97
C PHE A 142 14.77 -23.72 3.59
N TRP A 143 15.04 -25.03 3.72
CA TRP A 143 16.33 -25.54 4.17
C TRP A 143 17.49 -25.08 3.27
N TYR A 144 17.29 -25.10 1.96
CA TYR A 144 18.30 -24.66 0.99
C TYR A 144 18.57 -23.16 1.09
N ARG A 145 17.50 -22.33 1.22
CA ARG A 145 17.58 -20.86 1.21
C ARG A 145 17.88 -20.23 2.57
N ALA A 146 17.52 -20.89 3.65
CA ALA A 146 17.73 -20.36 4.99
C ALA A 146 19.18 -20.48 5.44
N SER A 147 19.61 -19.62 6.36
CA SER A 147 20.93 -19.62 6.99
C SER A 147 20.82 -19.84 8.51
N GLY A 148 21.94 -20.11 9.16
CA GLY A 148 22.04 -20.17 10.62
C GLY A 148 21.10 -21.19 11.30
N GLN A 149 20.42 -20.76 12.35
CA GLN A 149 19.52 -21.60 13.14
C GLN A 149 18.29 -22.06 12.36
N TRP A 150 17.75 -21.22 11.47
CA TRP A 150 16.61 -21.55 10.62
C TRP A 150 16.90 -22.68 9.65
N ARG A 151 18.10 -22.72 9.07
CA ARG A 151 18.51 -23.83 8.19
C ARG A 151 18.50 -25.15 8.96
N LYS A 152 19.02 -25.19 10.19
CA LYS A 152 19.01 -26.37 11.03
C LYS A 152 17.58 -26.78 11.36
N PHE A 153 16.73 -25.85 11.75
CA PHE A 153 15.32 -26.08 12.08
C PHE A 153 14.55 -26.70 10.90
N TYR A 154 14.64 -26.10 9.71
CA TYR A 154 13.99 -26.65 8.51
C TYR A 154 14.55 -28.00 8.11
N GLY A 155 15.85 -28.25 8.27
CA GLY A 155 16.46 -29.56 8.03
C GLY A 155 15.95 -30.64 8.98
N TYR A 156 15.83 -30.34 10.27
CA TYR A 156 15.25 -31.29 11.24
C TYR A 156 13.76 -31.54 10.95
N PHE A 157 13.02 -30.51 10.58
CA PHE A 157 11.62 -30.66 10.25
C PHE A 157 11.42 -31.50 8.99
N LEU A 158 12.21 -31.26 7.94
CA LEU A 158 12.22 -32.09 6.73
C LEU A 158 12.54 -33.54 7.05
N GLY A 159 13.56 -33.80 7.85
CA GLY A 159 13.91 -35.15 8.29
C GLY A 159 12.77 -35.83 9.06
N ALA A 160 12.09 -35.12 9.93
CA ALA A 160 10.94 -35.63 10.65
C ALA A 160 9.75 -35.95 9.74
N VAL A 161 9.46 -35.11 8.74
CA VAL A 161 8.39 -35.34 7.74
C VAL A 161 8.72 -36.58 6.91
N LEU A 162 9.92 -36.70 6.38
CA LEU A 162 10.34 -37.85 5.56
C LEU A 162 10.31 -39.15 6.37
N PHE A 163 10.73 -39.09 7.63
CA PHE A 163 10.65 -40.26 8.54
C PHE A 163 9.21 -40.66 8.83
N ASN A 164 8.33 -39.69 9.12
CA ASN A 164 6.90 -39.96 9.34
C ASN A 164 6.24 -40.57 8.10
N SER A 165 6.51 -39.99 6.88
CA SER A 165 5.96 -40.51 5.63
C SER A 165 6.40 -41.96 5.37
N ALA A 166 7.66 -42.27 5.62
CA ALA A 166 8.17 -43.62 5.46
C ALA A 166 7.52 -44.61 6.48
N ALA A 167 7.39 -44.19 7.74
CA ALA A 167 6.74 -45.00 8.79
C ALA A 167 5.26 -45.23 8.48
N PHE A 168 4.54 -44.20 8.05
CA PHE A 168 3.15 -44.28 7.65
C PHE A 168 2.93 -45.20 6.44
N TYR A 169 3.77 -45.08 5.41
CA TYR A 169 3.73 -45.96 4.24
C TYR A 169 3.93 -47.45 4.63
N LEU A 170 4.87 -47.72 5.53
CA LEU A 170 5.10 -49.07 6.00
C LEU A 170 3.88 -49.65 6.79
N LEU A 171 3.26 -48.81 7.63
CA LEU A 171 2.09 -49.15 8.40
C LEU A 171 0.88 -49.42 7.47
N ASN A 172 0.59 -48.53 6.54
CA ASN A 172 -0.51 -48.71 5.59
C ASN A 172 -0.34 -49.94 4.71
N ARG A 173 0.87 -50.21 4.26
CA ARG A 173 1.18 -51.42 3.47
C ARG A 173 0.83 -52.70 4.22
N GLU A 174 1.12 -52.80 5.52
CA GLU A 174 0.84 -53.97 6.30
C GLU A 174 -0.64 -54.03 6.76
N LEU A 175 -1.29 -52.87 6.89
CA LEU A 175 -2.73 -52.77 7.09
C LEU A 175 -3.49 -53.35 5.89
N HIS A 176 -3.15 -52.96 4.68
CA HIS A 176 -3.78 -53.51 3.47
C HIS A 176 -3.56 -55.01 3.25
N LYS A 177 -2.48 -55.59 3.81
CA LYS A 177 -2.25 -57.03 3.78
C LYS A 177 -3.06 -57.79 4.84
N GLY A 178 -3.76 -57.10 5.73
CA GLY A 178 -4.44 -57.71 6.86
C GLY A 178 -3.54 -58.33 7.94
N VAL A 179 -2.26 -57.96 7.96
CA VAL A 179 -1.25 -58.45 8.91
C VAL A 179 -1.15 -57.51 10.12
N TYR A 180 -1.54 -56.25 9.94
CA TYR A 180 -1.45 -55.27 11.00
C TYR A 180 -2.47 -55.52 12.12
N TYR A 181 -2.03 -55.31 13.36
CA TYR A 181 -2.86 -55.22 14.55
C TYR A 181 -2.28 -54.15 15.48
N THR A 182 -3.14 -53.49 16.26
CA THR A 182 -2.74 -52.45 17.21
C THR A 182 -1.77 -53.02 18.25
N GLY A 183 -0.63 -52.37 18.44
CA GLY A 183 0.47 -52.84 19.29
C GLY A 183 1.52 -53.71 18.56
N SER A 184 1.44 -53.79 17.22
CA SER A 184 2.45 -54.44 16.39
C SER A 184 3.75 -53.64 16.31
N TRP A 185 4.84 -54.29 15.85
CA TRP A 185 6.13 -53.65 15.66
C TRP A 185 6.09 -52.47 14.69
N TYR A 186 5.07 -52.38 13.85
CA TYR A 186 4.89 -51.31 12.85
C TYR A 186 4.45 -49.99 13.49
N ASP A 187 3.88 -50.04 14.73
CA ASP A 187 3.51 -48.83 15.48
C ASP A 187 4.74 -48.09 16.04
N LEU A 188 5.87 -48.79 16.24
CA LEU A 188 7.06 -48.17 16.82
C LEU A 188 7.68 -47.05 15.95
N PRO A 189 7.97 -47.27 14.64
CA PRO A 189 8.47 -46.20 13.78
C PRO A 189 7.51 -45.00 13.67
N TYR A 190 6.20 -45.30 13.57
CA TYR A 190 5.17 -44.29 13.49
C TYR A 190 5.09 -43.45 14.77
N SER A 191 5.08 -44.09 15.93
CA SER A 191 5.11 -43.42 17.23
C SER A 191 6.40 -42.64 17.47
N ALA A 192 7.56 -43.15 17.00
CA ALA A 192 8.85 -42.46 17.06
C ALA A 192 8.88 -41.19 16.22
N SER A 193 8.13 -41.13 15.12
CA SER A 193 8.04 -39.91 14.27
C SER A 193 7.44 -38.73 15.05
N PHE A 194 6.46 -38.97 15.95
CA PHE A 194 5.92 -37.89 16.80
C PHE A 194 6.93 -37.40 17.85
N ALA A 195 7.81 -38.26 18.33
CA ALA A 195 8.93 -37.85 19.16
C ALA A 195 9.90 -36.94 18.37
N ALA A 196 10.16 -37.29 17.12
CA ALA A 196 10.98 -36.45 16.22
C ALA A 196 10.36 -35.04 16.01
N PHE A 197 9.05 -34.97 15.76
CA PHE A 197 8.37 -33.67 15.68
C PHE A 197 8.40 -32.87 16.99
N THR A 198 8.32 -33.54 18.13
CA THR A 198 8.47 -32.90 19.44
C THR A 198 9.87 -32.28 19.59
N LEU A 199 10.91 -33.01 19.19
CA LEU A 199 12.27 -32.53 19.22
C LEU A 199 12.47 -31.34 18.28
N VAL A 200 11.85 -31.35 17.07
CA VAL A 200 11.83 -30.23 16.16
C VAL A 200 11.18 -29.00 16.80
N ALA A 201 10.02 -29.17 17.43
CA ALA A 201 9.33 -28.08 18.12
C ALA A 201 10.17 -27.51 19.28
N LEU A 202 10.89 -28.36 20.01
CA LEU A 202 11.84 -27.94 21.06
C LEU A 202 13.05 -27.20 20.46
N ALA A 203 13.62 -27.70 19.36
CA ALA A 203 14.73 -27.04 18.67
C ALA A 203 14.35 -25.66 18.11
N GLY A 204 13.06 -25.39 17.92
CA GLY A 204 12.54 -24.07 17.57
C GLY A 204 12.63 -23.03 18.69
N GLN A 205 13.24 -23.36 19.86
CA GLN A 205 13.44 -22.43 20.96
C GLN A 205 14.50 -21.38 20.60
N GLY A 206 14.16 -20.09 20.80
CA GLY A 206 15.10 -18.99 20.55
C GLY A 206 15.18 -18.55 19.08
N LEU A 207 14.37 -19.13 18.18
CA LEU A 207 14.26 -18.63 16.82
C LEU A 207 13.65 -17.22 16.80
N SER A 208 14.34 -16.30 16.15
CA SER A 208 13.90 -14.93 15.90
C SER A 208 13.80 -14.66 14.39
N SER A 209 12.95 -13.74 14.00
CA SER A 209 12.89 -13.29 12.59
C SER A 209 14.13 -12.45 12.25
N THR A 210 14.72 -12.70 11.08
CA THR A 210 15.86 -11.94 10.55
C THR A 210 15.39 -10.82 9.64
N THR A 211 16.14 -9.71 9.61
CA THR A 211 15.81 -8.48 8.85
C THR A 211 16.26 -8.56 7.38
N GLU A 212 16.01 -9.64 6.67
CA GLU A 212 16.31 -9.71 5.24
C GLU A 212 15.10 -9.24 4.41
N THR A 213 15.20 -8.04 3.84
CA THR A 213 14.11 -7.34 3.11
C THR A 213 14.04 -7.64 1.60
N ALA A 214 15.09 -8.22 1.01
CA ALA A 214 15.27 -8.24 -0.45
C ALA A 214 14.50 -9.33 -1.21
N THR A 215 13.89 -10.33 -0.56
CA THR A 215 13.30 -11.51 -1.23
C THR A 215 11.77 -11.60 -1.16
N ASP A 216 11.11 -10.62 -0.57
CA ASP A 216 9.67 -10.72 -0.25
C ASP A 216 8.76 -10.53 -1.49
N GLU A 217 9.14 -9.68 -2.45
CA GLU A 217 8.34 -9.45 -3.67
C GLU A 217 8.29 -10.66 -4.61
N THR A 218 9.43 -11.35 -4.78
CA THR A 218 9.51 -12.53 -5.65
C THR A 218 8.64 -13.67 -5.12
N TYR A 219 8.54 -13.81 -3.81
CA TYR A 219 7.77 -14.89 -3.20
C TYR A 219 6.25 -14.61 -3.14
N ALA A 220 5.85 -13.38 -2.88
CA ALA A 220 4.43 -13.01 -2.98
C ALA A 220 3.91 -13.33 -4.39
N SER A 221 4.76 -13.14 -5.42
CA SER A 221 4.44 -13.52 -6.79
C SER A 221 4.33 -15.05 -6.99
N TRP A 222 5.08 -15.88 -6.25
CA TRP A 222 5.00 -17.34 -6.36
C TRP A 222 3.72 -17.92 -5.76
N ILE A 223 3.29 -17.45 -4.58
CA ILE A 223 2.01 -17.89 -3.98
C ILE A 223 0.84 -17.51 -4.90
N ALA A 224 0.85 -16.29 -5.44
CA ALA A 224 -0.17 -15.86 -6.39
C ALA A 224 -0.19 -16.73 -7.65
N ARG A 225 0.98 -17.13 -8.18
CA ARG A 225 1.08 -18.05 -9.33
C ARG A 225 0.55 -19.43 -9.00
N LEU A 226 0.88 -19.98 -7.83
CA LEU A 226 0.34 -21.27 -7.37
C LEU A 226 -1.18 -21.22 -7.20
N ALA A 227 -1.72 -20.16 -6.60
CA ALA A 227 -3.16 -19.97 -6.49
C ALA A 227 -3.83 -19.86 -7.87
N MET A 228 -3.19 -19.20 -8.84
CA MET A 228 -3.69 -19.12 -10.22
C MET A 228 -3.65 -20.48 -10.92
N MET A 229 -2.59 -21.27 -10.75
CA MET A 229 -2.51 -22.63 -11.27
C MET A 229 -3.58 -23.54 -10.65
N ALA A 230 -3.84 -23.41 -9.34
CA ALA A 230 -4.93 -24.11 -8.67
C ALA A 230 -6.30 -23.78 -9.29
N VAL A 231 -6.59 -22.50 -9.54
CA VAL A 231 -7.82 -22.07 -10.21
C VAL A 231 -7.92 -22.63 -11.62
N LEU A 232 -6.84 -22.57 -12.40
CA LEU A 232 -6.81 -23.07 -13.79
C LEU A 232 -6.90 -24.59 -13.88
N SER A 233 -6.56 -25.33 -12.82
CA SER A 233 -6.70 -26.78 -12.78
C SER A 233 -8.17 -27.24 -12.70
N LEU A 234 -9.08 -26.41 -12.14
CA LEU A 234 -10.49 -26.79 -11.95
C LEU A 234 -11.23 -27.15 -13.26
N PRO A 235 -11.16 -26.36 -14.33
CA PRO A 235 -11.78 -26.74 -15.61
C PRO A 235 -11.23 -28.05 -16.18
N VAL A 236 -9.92 -28.28 -16.03
CA VAL A 236 -9.27 -29.52 -16.46
C VAL A 236 -9.80 -30.73 -15.67
N MET A 237 -9.91 -30.58 -14.34
CA MET A 237 -10.45 -31.60 -13.44
C MET A 237 -11.95 -31.87 -13.75
N GLY A 238 -12.72 -30.79 -14.01
CA GLY A 238 -14.12 -30.92 -14.44
C GLY A 238 -14.25 -31.66 -15.77
N GLY A 239 -13.39 -31.34 -16.74
CA GLY A 239 -13.30 -32.06 -18.02
C GLY A 239 -12.95 -33.54 -17.85
N PHE A 240 -11.96 -33.84 -16.96
CA PHE A 240 -11.61 -35.22 -16.62
C PHE A 240 -12.78 -36.00 -16.01
N ALA A 241 -13.59 -35.34 -15.16
CA ALA A 241 -14.79 -35.95 -14.55
C ALA A 241 -15.87 -36.30 -15.60
N LEU A 242 -15.96 -35.51 -16.68
CA LEU A 242 -16.95 -35.73 -17.77
C LEU A 242 -16.47 -36.78 -18.78
N LEU A 243 -15.18 -36.81 -19.10
CA LEU A 243 -14.60 -37.65 -20.16
C LEU A 243 -14.07 -39.00 -19.63
N GLY A 244 -14.02 -39.18 -18.31
CA GLY A 244 -13.50 -40.41 -17.70
C GLY A 244 -14.36 -41.62 -18.06
N HIS A 245 -13.75 -42.60 -18.74
CA HIS A 245 -14.38 -43.91 -19.02
C HIS A 245 -14.39 -44.75 -17.74
N ASN A 246 -15.46 -45.52 -17.50
CA ASN A 246 -15.64 -46.40 -16.35
C ASN A 246 -15.88 -45.72 -14.98
N ILE A 247 -16.27 -44.44 -14.96
CA ILE A 247 -16.70 -43.78 -13.73
C ILE A 247 -18.22 -43.85 -13.59
N PRO A 248 -18.79 -44.26 -12.43
CA PRO A 248 -20.24 -44.22 -12.22
C PRO A 248 -20.82 -42.84 -12.49
N ALA A 249 -21.97 -42.79 -13.14
CA ALA A 249 -22.63 -41.52 -13.51
C ALA A 249 -22.98 -40.63 -12.30
N SER A 250 -23.19 -41.23 -11.11
CA SER A 250 -23.41 -40.54 -9.85
C SER A 250 -22.14 -39.79 -9.42
N VAL A 251 -20.98 -40.45 -9.50
CA VAL A 251 -19.65 -39.87 -9.15
C VAL A 251 -19.29 -38.77 -10.13
N ALA A 252 -19.50 -38.99 -11.44
CA ALA A 252 -19.22 -37.98 -12.46
C ALA A 252 -20.04 -36.70 -12.21
N ARG A 253 -21.37 -36.83 -11.97
CA ARG A 253 -22.25 -35.69 -11.65
C ARG A 253 -21.82 -34.97 -10.37
N PHE A 254 -21.49 -35.69 -9.30
CA PHE A 254 -21.01 -35.12 -8.05
C PHE A 254 -19.74 -34.32 -8.27
N ARG A 255 -18.75 -34.89 -8.95
CA ARG A 255 -17.47 -34.22 -9.28
C ARG A 255 -17.67 -32.94 -10.08
N VAL A 256 -18.56 -32.93 -11.05
CA VAL A 256 -18.89 -31.73 -11.83
C VAL A 256 -19.55 -30.66 -10.96
N LEU A 257 -20.50 -31.03 -10.11
CA LEU A 257 -21.18 -30.09 -9.21
C LEU A 257 -20.20 -29.46 -8.21
N VAL A 258 -19.33 -30.28 -7.61
CA VAL A 258 -18.30 -29.81 -6.67
C VAL A 258 -17.32 -28.88 -7.39
N THR A 259 -16.90 -29.23 -8.61
CA THR A 259 -16.00 -28.38 -9.41
C THR A 259 -16.65 -27.02 -9.71
N LEU A 260 -17.90 -27.02 -10.16
CA LEU A 260 -18.64 -25.77 -10.42
C LEU A 260 -18.79 -24.91 -9.16
N GLY A 261 -19.20 -25.54 -8.04
CA GLY A 261 -19.31 -24.84 -6.75
C GLY A 261 -17.98 -24.21 -6.31
N THR A 262 -16.88 -24.97 -6.44
CA THR A 262 -15.54 -24.48 -6.11
C THR A 262 -15.10 -23.36 -7.05
N MET A 263 -15.40 -23.46 -8.35
CA MET A 263 -15.13 -22.38 -9.31
C MET A 263 -15.84 -21.09 -8.92
N PHE A 264 -17.13 -21.16 -8.55
CA PHE A 264 -17.87 -19.99 -8.09
C PHE A 264 -17.28 -19.40 -6.80
N ALA A 265 -16.94 -20.24 -5.84
CA ALA A 265 -16.31 -19.77 -4.59
C ALA A 265 -14.95 -19.11 -4.84
N MET A 266 -14.11 -19.71 -5.68
CA MET A 266 -12.83 -19.11 -6.07
C MET A 266 -12.99 -17.83 -6.88
N ALA A 267 -13.93 -17.77 -7.81
CA ALA A 267 -14.24 -16.56 -8.57
C ALA A 267 -14.66 -15.40 -7.62
N PHE A 268 -15.48 -15.71 -6.61
CA PHE A 268 -15.86 -14.74 -5.59
C PHE A 268 -14.65 -14.23 -4.79
N LEU A 269 -13.76 -15.12 -4.37
CA LEU A 269 -12.53 -14.73 -3.63
C LEU A 269 -11.60 -13.88 -4.51
N ILE A 270 -11.46 -14.21 -5.79
CA ILE A 270 -10.66 -13.44 -6.76
C ILE A 270 -11.28 -12.06 -6.98
N PHE A 271 -12.61 -11.99 -7.16
CA PHE A 271 -13.32 -10.72 -7.28
C PHE A 271 -13.10 -9.84 -6.03
N PHE A 272 -13.26 -10.41 -4.83
CA PHE A 272 -13.05 -9.70 -3.58
C PHE A 272 -11.60 -9.22 -3.44
N LYS A 273 -10.62 -10.05 -3.80
CA LYS A 273 -9.20 -9.67 -3.83
C LYS A 273 -8.96 -8.50 -4.78
N HIS A 274 -9.53 -8.56 -5.99
CA HIS A 274 -9.37 -7.51 -6.99
C HIS A 274 -10.01 -6.18 -6.57
N TYR A 275 -11.19 -6.25 -5.97
CA TYR A 275 -11.87 -5.11 -5.38
C TYR A 275 -11.00 -4.41 -4.32
N ARG A 276 -10.45 -5.19 -3.37
CA ARG A 276 -9.58 -4.66 -2.30
C ARG A 276 -8.30 -4.04 -2.86
N LEU A 277 -7.68 -4.66 -3.86
CA LEU A 277 -6.49 -4.15 -4.51
C LEU A 277 -6.75 -2.82 -5.23
N ASN A 278 -7.86 -2.71 -5.95
CA ASN A 278 -8.26 -1.48 -6.63
C ASN A 278 -8.49 -0.33 -5.64
N GLU A 279 -9.15 -0.58 -4.51
CA GLU A 279 -9.34 0.42 -3.46
C GLU A 279 -8.01 0.93 -2.89
N GLU A 280 -7.06 0.03 -2.66
CA GLU A 280 -5.74 0.39 -2.16
C GLU A 280 -4.93 1.18 -3.19
N LEU A 281 -4.99 0.79 -4.46
CA LEU A 281 -4.36 1.52 -5.56
C LEU A 281 -4.93 2.94 -5.71
N LYS A 282 -6.25 3.11 -5.65
CA LYS A 282 -6.90 4.42 -5.68
C LYS A 282 -6.43 5.32 -4.53
N ARG A 283 -6.40 4.80 -3.30
CA ARG A 283 -5.93 5.55 -2.13
C ARG A 283 -4.47 5.99 -2.30
N THR A 284 -3.61 5.09 -2.74
CA THR A 284 -2.18 5.39 -2.95
C THR A 284 -2.02 6.44 -4.06
N ASN A 285 -2.76 6.32 -5.15
CA ASN A 285 -2.70 7.27 -6.25
C ASN A 285 -3.18 8.67 -5.83
N ASN A 286 -4.26 8.75 -5.04
CA ASN A 286 -4.74 10.04 -4.50
C ASN A 286 -3.69 10.70 -3.61
N VAL A 287 -3.02 9.95 -2.72
CA VAL A 287 -1.94 10.48 -1.86
C VAL A 287 -0.76 10.98 -2.72
N LEU A 288 -0.40 10.23 -3.76
CA LEU A 288 0.66 10.65 -4.70
C LEU A 288 0.25 11.90 -5.49
N GLN A 289 -1.00 12.00 -5.91
CA GLN A 289 -1.52 13.19 -6.59
C GLN A 289 -1.51 14.41 -5.66
N GLU A 290 -1.99 14.29 -4.44
CA GLU A 290 -1.95 15.40 -3.47
C GLU A 290 -0.51 15.86 -3.18
N ALA A 291 0.42 14.93 -2.97
CA ALA A 291 1.84 15.24 -2.80
C ALA A 291 2.44 15.91 -4.05
N SER A 292 1.93 15.59 -5.26
CA SER A 292 2.35 16.19 -6.53
C SER A 292 1.76 17.59 -6.79
N LEU A 293 0.74 18.04 -6.02
CA LEU A 293 0.05 19.33 -6.17
C LEU A 293 0.51 20.39 -5.18
N THR A 294 1.43 20.04 -4.28
CA THR A 294 2.01 20.97 -3.29
C THR A 294 3.52 21.12 -3.51
N ASP A 295 4.03 22.27 -3.12
CA ASP A 295 5.47 22.52 -3.06
C ASP A 295 6.06 21.98 -1.76
N PRO A 296 7.08 21.11 -1.79
CA PRO A 296 7.59 20.46 -0.58
C PRO A 296 8.33 21.42 0.36
N LEU A 297 8.83 22.55 -0.10
CA LEU A 297 9.53 23.53 0.73
C LEU A 297 8.56 24.42 1.51
N THR A 298 7.59 25.00 0.81
CA THR A 298 6.70 26.02 1.38
C THR A 298 5.36 25.47 1.86
N GLY A 299 4.98 24.25 1.45
CA GLY A 299 3.66 23.65 1.71
C GLY A 299 2.52 24.31 0.90
N LEU A 300 2.81 25.30 0.09
CA LEU A 300 1.84 25.96 -0.78
C LEU A 300 1.41 25.03 -1.93
N ARG A 301 0.33 25.39 -2.62
CA ARG A 301 0.02 24.80 -3.91
C ARG A 301 1.15 25.10 -4.90
N ASN A 302 1.43 24.17 -5.83
CA ASN A 302 2.43 24.35 -6.86
C ASN A 302 1.77 24.75 -8.21
N ARG A 303 2.60 25.07 -9.21
CA ARG A 303 2.16 25.45 -10.56
C ARG A 303 1.23 24.41 -11.20
N ARG A 304 1.46 23.12 -10.93
CA ARG A 304 0.62 22.05 -11.46
C ARG A 304 -0.81 22.12 -10.93
N TYR A 305 -0.98 22.37 -9.63
CA TYR A 305 -2.31 22.59 -9.04
C TYR A 305 -3.06 23.72 -9.77
N PHE A 306 -2.40 24.84 -10.02
CA PHE A 306 -3.00 25.96 -10.74
C PHE A 306 -3.50 25.53 -12.13
N LEU A 307 -2.65 24.86 -12.91
CA LEU A 307 -3.00 24.42 -14.27
C LEU A 307 -4.15 23.40 -14.29
N GLU A 308 -4.25 22.55 -13.27
CA GLU A 308 -5.34 21.56 -13.16
C GLU A 308 -6.69 22.18 -12.73
N THR A 309 -6.68 23.35 -12.07
CA THR A 309 -7.90 23.95 -11.49
C THR A 309 -8.40 25.20 -12.20
N ILE A 310 -7.54 25.89 -12.89
CA ILE A 310 -7.85 27.23 -13.45
C ILE A 310 -8.99 27.25 -14.47
N GLU A 311 -9.14 26.19 -15.27
CA GLU A 311 -10.22 26.12 -16.27
C GLU A 311 -11.61 26.12 -15.62
N GLY A 312 -11.74 25.51 -14.45
CA GLY A 312 -12.96 25.55 -13.65
C GLY A 312 -13.31 26.97 -13.18
N ASP A 313 -12.29 27.72 -12.69
CA ASP A 313 -12.44 29.10 -12.25
C ASP A 313 -12.79 30.03 -13.42
N VAL A 314 -12.12 29.86 -14.56
CA VAL A 314 -12.39 30.61 -15.80
C VAL A 314 -13.82 30.36 -16.28
N SER A 315 -14.24 29.10 -16.35
CA SER A 315 -15.60 28.75 -16.77
C SER A 315 -16.66 29.35 -15.84
N HIS A 316 -16.38 29.42 -14.54
CA HIS A 316 -17.29 30.06 -13.57
C HIS A 316 -17.31 31.57 -13.74
N ALA A 317 -16.16 32.22 -13.94
CA ALA A 317 -16.09 33.66 -14.19
C ALA A 317 -16.87 34.02 -15.44
N LEU A 318 -16.67 33.33 -16.56
CA LEU A 318 -17.40 33.56 -17.81
C LEU A 318 -18.92 33.43 -17.66
N ARG A 319 -19.38 32.39 -16.95
CA ARG A 319 -20.82 32.24 -16.64
C ARG A 319 -21.35 33.41 -15.83
N SER A 320 -20.60 33.88 -14.85
CA SER A 320 -21.00 35.05 -14.02
C SER A 320 -21.13 36.33 -14.84
N TYR A 321 -20.37 36.46 -15.93
CA TYR A 321 -20.51 37.56 -16.87
C TYR A 321 -21.72 37.42 -17.79
N ALA A 322 -22.11 36.21 -18.15
CA ALA A 322 -23.30 35.93 -18.95
C ALA A 322 -24.63 36.12 -18.16
N ASP A 323 -24.65 35.81 -16.85
CA ASP A 323 -25.85 35.85 -16.02
C ASP A 323 -26.33 37.25 -15.61
N ASN A 324 -25.61 38.30 -15.91
CA ASN A 324 -25.94 39.70 -15.64
C ASN A 324 -26.35 40.09 -14.19
N ARG A 325 -26.09 39.18 -13.23
CA ARG A 325 -26.43 39.36 -11.83
C ARG A 325 -25.26 39.93 -11.07
N ASP A 326 -25.19 40.92 -10.47
CA ASP A 326 -24.19 41.62 -9.68
C ASP A 326 -22.79 41.81 -10.38
N GLN A 327 -22.54 43.02 -10.79
CA GLN A 327 -21.38 43.37 -11.65
C GLN A 327 -20.04 43.51 -10.89
N ARG A 328 -20.00 43.41 -9.58
CA ARG A 328 -18.83 43.84 -8.81
C ARG A 328 -17.83 42.79 -8.38
N THR A 329 -18.18 41.52 -8.32
CA THR A 329 -17.31 40.47 -7.77
C THR A 329 -17.27 39.23 -8.65
N ARG A 330 -16.83 39.35 -9.88
CA ARG A 330 -16.83 38.25 -10.85
C ARG A 330 -15.52 38.06 -11.58
N ASP A 331 -14.53 38.93 -11.29
CA ASP A 331 -13.22 38.84 -11.89
C ASP A 331 -12.35 37.78 -11.22
N LEU A 332 -11.44 37.21 -12.01
CA LEU A 332 -10.24 36.53 -11.53
C LEU A 332 -9.08 37.51 -11.69
N VAL A 333 -8.33 37.74 -10.64
CA VAL A 333 -7.14 38.59 -10.73
C VAL A 333 -5.90 37.75 -10.45
N PHE A 334 -4.97 37.77 -11.37
CA PHE A 334 -3.67 37.10 -11.29
C PHE A 334 -2.63 38.10 -10.78
N TYR A 335 -1.90 37.75 -9.73
CA TYR A 335 -0.77 38.50 -9.22
C TYR A 335 0.46 37.60 -9.25
N LEU A 336 1.42 37.94 -10.13
CA LEU A 336 2.74 37.34 -10.12
C LEU A 336 3.65 38.15 -9.21
N ILE A 337 4.30 37.46 -8.29
CA ILE A 337 5.14 38.04 -7.24
C ILE A 337 6.52 37.41 -7.34
N ASP A 338 7.53 38.22 -7.24
CA ASP A 338 8.93 37.80 -7.29
C ASP A 338 9.69 38.44 -6.13
N ALA A 339 10.49 37.62 -5.43
CA ALA A 339 11.32 38.08 -4.32
C ALA A 339 12.51 38.92 -4.85
N ASP A 340 12.54 40.20 -4.53
CA ASP A 340 13.60 41.11 -5.00
C ASP A 340 14.97 40.71 -4.49
N ASN A 341 15.95 40.60 -5.42
CA ASN A 341 17.36 40.28 -5.09
C ASN A 341 17.55 38.97 -4.29
N PHE A 342 16.70 37.97 -4.56
CA PHE A 342 16.77 36.72 -3.83
C PHE A 342 18.10 35.98 -4.04
N LYS A 343 18.69 36.08 -5.23
CA LYS A 343 20.00 35.52 -5.52
C LYS A 343 21.08 36.01 -4.56
N GLU A 344 21.07 37.32 -4.18
CA GLU A 344 22.01 37.86 -3.20
C GLU A 344 21.90 37.21 -1.82
N VAL A 345 20.69 36.77 -1.42
CA VAL A 345 20.49 36.04 -0.19
C VAL A 345 21.20 34.70 -0.26
N ASN A 346 20.99 33.96 -1.37
CA ASN A 346 21.66 32.67 -1.55
C ASN A 346 23.18 32.80 -1.63
N ASP A 347 23.67 33.78 -2.37
CA ASP A 347 25.11 34.00 -2.56
C ASP A 347 25.82 34.43 -1.25
N ARG A 348 25.13 35.21 -0.40
CA ARG A 348 25.69 35.71 0.86
C ARG A 348 25.51 34.76 2.06
N TYR A 349 24.35 34.11 2.18
CA TYR A 349 23.95 33.36 3.37
C TYR A 349 23.77 31.86 3.14
N GLY A 350 23.88 31.41 1.88
CA GLY A 350 23.67 30.03 1.49
C GLY A 350 22.20 29.66 1.23
N HIS A 351 21.99 28.55 0.53
CA HIS A 351 20.66 28.07 0.13
C HIS A 351 19.73 27.76 1.29
N ASP A 352 20.25 27.23 2.40
CA ASP A 352 19.42 26.92 3.59
C ASP A 352 18.75 28.16 4.20
N VAL A 353 19.43 29.32 4.10
CA VAL A 353 18.87 30.60 4.56
C VAL A 353 17.87 31.13 3.52
N GLY A 354 18.19 31.01 2.23
CA GLY A 354 17.26 31.33 1.16
C GLY A 354 15.94 30.56 1.26
N ASP A 355 16.02 29.26 1.53
CA ASP A 355 14.85 28.40 1.73
C ASP A 355 13.98 28.89 2.92
N ARG A 356 14.58 29.27 4.02
CA ARG A 356 13.87 29.87 5.17
C ARG A 356 13.22 31.21 4.83
N VAL A 357 13.89 32.04 4.02
CA VAL A 357 13.30 33.29 3.52
C VAL A 357 12.06 33.01 2.68
N LEU A 358 12.10 32.03 1.78
CA LEU A 358 10.94 31.65 0.95
C LEU A 358 9.78 31.10 1.79
N VAL A 359 10.07 30.28 2.79
CA VAL A 359 9.05 29.76 3.73
C VAL A 359 8.40 30.91 4.51
N GLU A 360 9.18 31.83 5.05
CA GLU A 360 8.65 32.98 5.78
C GLU A 360 7.88 33.94 4.85
N MET A 361 8.38 34.19 3.64
CA MET A 361 7.67 34.98 2.62
C MET A 361 6.32 34.36 2.26
N SER A 362 6.28 33.06 2.06
CA SER A 362 5.04 32.33 1.77
C SER A 362 4.02 32.49 2.91
N ARG A 363 4.46 32.42 4.16
CA ARG A 363 3.63 32.62 5.34
C ARG A 363 3.07 34.05 5.41
N ARG A 364 3.89 35.07 5.13
CA ARG A 364 3.48 36.46 5.12
C ARG A 364 2.47 36.76 4.03
N ILE A 365 2.72 36.29 2.82
CA ILE A 365 1.77 36.44 1.71
C ILE A 365 0.45 35.74 2.03
N SER A 366 0.49 34.51 2.58
CA SER A 366 -0.70 33.78 2.98
C SER A 366 -1.54 34.55 4.01
N SER A 367 -0.90 35.24 4.96
CA SER A 367 -1.61 36.06 5.96
C SER A 367 -2.25 37.33 5.39
N ALA A 368 -1.77 37.79 4.23
CA ALA A 368 -2.22 38.99 3.54
C ALA A 368 -3.37 38.72 2.57
N ILE A 369 -3.74 37.48 2.27
CA ILE A 369 -4.79 37.11 1.31
C ILE A 369 -6.04 36.59 2.02
N ARG A 370 -7.16 36.47 1.30
CA ARG A 370 -8.41 35.90 1.81
C ARG A 370 -8.37 34.37 1.69
N HIS A 371 -9.20 33.69 2.46
CA HIS A 371 -9.32 32.20 2.36
C HIS A 371 -9.81 31.73 0.97
N SER A 372 -10.55 32.56 0.25
CA SER A 372 -11.00 32.29 -1.13
C SER A 372 -9.89 32.41 -2.18
N ASP A 373 -8.80 33.11 -1.86
CA ASP A 373 -7.67 33.31 -2.77
C ASP A 373 -6.75 32.08 -2.73
N VAL A 374 -6.12 31.77 -3.84
CA VAL A 374 -5.16 30.67 -3.95
C VAL A 374 -3.77 31.22 -4.08
N LEU A 375 -2.88 30.84 -3.17
CA LEU A 375 -1.45 31.12 -3.26
C LEU A 375 -0.71 29.90 -3.78
N VAL A 376 0.08 30.10 -4.82
CA VAL A 376 0.84 29.09 -5.54
C VAL A 376 2.30 29.46 -5.53
N ARG A 377 3.20 28.53 -5.24
CA ARG A 377 4.61 28.69 -5.60
C ARG A 377 4.77 28.42 -7.09
N TRP A 378 5.03 29.48 -7.86
CA TRP A 378 5.05 29.41 -9.31
C TRP A 378 6.34 28.79 -9.86
N GLY A 379 7.47 29.09 -9.21
CA GLY A 379 8.79 28.52 -9.51
C GLY A 379 9.87 29.27 -8.74
N GLY A 380 10.96 28.62 -8.35
CA GLY A 380 12.10 29.27 -7.69
C GLY A 380 11.70 30.23 -6.55
N GLU A 381 11.85 31.52 -6.81
CA GLU A 381 11.52 32.65 -5.94
C GLU A 381 10.20 33.35 -6.32
N GLU A 382 9.42 32.76 -7.26
CA GLU A 382 8.19 33.33 -7.77
C GLU A 382 6.95 32.72 -7.12
N PHE A 383 5.95 33.56 -6.83
CA PHE A 383 4.65 33.18 -6.31
C PHE A 383 3.54 33.73 -7.22
N LEU A 384 2.42 33.02 -7.27
CA LEU A 384 1.20 33.45 -7.95
C LEU A 384 0.04 33.48 -6.95
N ILE A 385 -0.65 34.64 -6.86
CA ILE A 385 -1.96 34.70 -6.21
C ILE A 385 -3.03 34.69 -7.29
N LEU A 386 -3.99 33.78 -7.17
CA LEU A 386 -5.25 33.83 -7.91
C LEU A 386 -6.33 34.34 -6.95
N SER A 387 -6.75 35.60 -7.10
CA SER A 387 -7.88 36.15 -6.37
C SER A 387 -9.17 35.86 -7.14
N ARG A 388 -10.07 35.13 -6.48
CA ARG A 388 -11.30 34.62 -7.07
C ARG A 388 -12.50 35.50 -6.74
N TYR A 389 -13.38 35.69 -7.72
CA TYR A 389 -14.66 36.40 -7.53
C TYR A 389 -14.46 37.75 -6.84
N THR A 390 -13.57 38.54 -7.37
CA THR A 390 -13.19 39.85 -6.86
C THR A 390 -13.54 40.97 -7.84
N ASP A 391 -13.49 42.21 -7.39
CA ASP A 391 -13.52 43.37 -8.26
C ASP A 391 -12.09 43.73 -8.65
N ARG A 392 -11.79 43.83 -9.95
CA ARG A 392 -10.46 44.22 -10.42
C ARG A 392 -9.98 45.57 -9.87
N ARG A 393 -10.90 46.42 -9.42
CA ARG A 393 -10.56 47.70 -8.75
C ARG A 393 -9.92 47.51 -7.38
N ASP A 394 -10.18 46.37 -6.73
CA ASP A 394 -9.58 46.01 -5.44
C ASP A 394 -8.13 45.48 -5.60
N ALA A 395 -7.68 45.22 -6.82
CA ALA A 395 -6.37 44.65 -7.08
C ALA A 395 -5.22 45.45 -6.46
N LYS A 396 -5.34 46.80 -6.53
CA LYS A 396 -4.40 47.75 -5.93
C LYS A 396 -4.30 47.59 -4.41
N THR A 397 -5.43 47.40 -3.73
CA THR A 397 -5.50 47.27 -2.28
C THR A 397 -4.85 45.95 -1.82
N LEU A 398 -5.11 44.84 -2.53
CA LEU A 398 -4.45 43.58 -2.24
C LEU A 398 -2.94 43.65 -2.50
N SER A 399 -2.52 44.24 -3.61
CA SER A 399 -1.10 44.44 -3.92
C SER A 399 -0.37 45.24 -2.82
N ALA A 400 -0.95 46.37 -2.36
CA ALA A 400 -0.38 47.16 -1.27
C ALA A 400 -0.25 46.38 0.02
N ARG A 401 -1.27 45.57 0.36
CA ARG A 401 -1.27 44.71 1.56
C ARG A 401 -0.19 43.64 1.49
N VAL A 402 0.01 43.00 0.33
CA VAL A 402 1.05 41.98 0.12
C VAL A 402 2.44 42.62 0.19
N LEU A 403 2.67 43.79 -0.47
CA LEU A 403 3.93 44.50 -0.38
C LEU A 403 4.27 44.83 1.08
N ALA A 404 3.33 45.41 1.84
CA ALA A 404 3.53 45.72 3.25
C ALA A 404 3.83 44.45 4.10
N ALA A 405 3.06 43.38 3.90
CA ALA A 405 3.30 42.12 4.64
C ALA A 405 4.71 41.54 4.42
N VAL A 406 5.29 41.74 3.25
CA VAL A 406 6.63 41.26 2.93
C VAL A 406 7.71 42.22 3.43
N SER A 407 7.55 43.53 3.24
CA SER A 407 8.60 44.53 3.46
C SER A 407 8.66 45.13 4.88
N ASP A 408 7.51 45.20 5.59
CA ASP A 408 7.41 45.98 6.85
C ASP A 408 8.20 45.39 8.03
N THR A 409 8.53 44.13 7.98
CA THR A 409 9.29 43.47 9.04
C THR A 409 10.47 42.67 8.49
N PRO A 410 11.65 42.76 9.14
CA PRO A 410 12.79 41.92 8.75
C PRO A 410 12.51 40.42 8.86
N PHE A 411 13.22 39.61 8.08
CA PHE A 411 13.15 38.16 8.13
C PHE A 411 14.08 37.64 9.25
N ALA A 412 13.53 37.02 10.27
CA ALA A 412 14.27 36.43 11.38
C ALA A 412 14.63 34.97 11.06
N VAL A 413 15.46 34.74 10.03
CA VAL A 413 15.75 33.40 9.50
C VAL A 413 17.18 32.91 9.74
N THR A 414 18.01 33.73 10.39
CA THR A 414 19.40 33.37 10.69
C THR A 414 19.60 33.19 12.19
N ASN A 415 20.48 32.27 12.60
CA ASN A 415 20.92 32.12 13.97
C ASN A 415 22.02 33.16 14.34
N LEU A 416 22.36 34.00 13.39
CA LEU A 416 23.29 35.14 13.55
C LEU A 416 22.43 36.34 13.90
N ASN A 417 22.94 37.25 14.71
CA ASN A 417 22.26 38.50 15.12
C ASN A 417 22.00 39.48 13.94
N GLU A 418 22.01 38.98 12.71
CA GLU A 418 21.72 39.76 11.52
C GLU A 418 20.25 39.56 11.08
N THR A 419 19.60 40.66 10.75
CA THR A 419 18.24 40.67 10.16
C THR A 419 18.34 40.84 8.66
N ILE A 420 17.55 40.05 7.92
CA ILE A 420 17.47 40.14 6.45
C ILE A 420 16.24 40.97 6.09
N CYS A 421 16.43 42.12 5.46
CA CYS A 421 15.34 42.89 4.87
C CYS A 421 15.22 42.52 3.38
N ARG A 422 14.04 42.08 2.95
CA ARG A 422 13.76 41.79 1.55
C ARG A 422 12.38 42.32 1.18
N THR A 423 12.26 42.69 -0.08
CA THR A 423 11.03 43.21 -0.72
C THR A 423 10.57 42.25 -1.79
N CYS A 424 9.44 42.54 -2.38
CA CYS A 424 8.95 41.85 -3.56
C CYS A 424 8.42 42.83 -4.61
N SER A 425 8.47 42.39 -5.85
CA SER A 425 7.81 43.05 -6.97
C SER A 425 6.56 42.29 -7.36
N ILE A 426 5.49 42.99 -7.73
CA ILE A 426 4.20 42.39 -8.08
C ILE A 426 3.76 42.91 -9.45
N GLY A 427 3.35 41.99 -10.32
CA GLY A 427 2.64 42.31 -11.55
C GLY A 427 1.24 41.71 -11.53
N TRP A 428 0.20 42.48 -11.88
CA TRP A 428 -1.15 41.90 -11.87
C TRP A 428 -1.95 42.30 -13.13
N ALA A 429 -2.90 41.39 -13.47
CA ALA A 429 -3.88 41.59 -14.52
C ALA A 429 -5.18 40.86 -14.19
N ALA A 430 -6.31 41.34 -14.70
CA ALA A 430 -7.63 40.79 -14.42
C ALA A 430 -8.24 40.04 -15.60
N PHE A 431 -8.87 38.92 -15.34
CA PHE A 431 -9.68 38.14 -16.27
C PHE A 431 -11.17 38.26 -15.93
N PRO A 432 -12.08 38.44 -16.88
CA PRO A 432 -11.83 38.63 -18.33
C PRO A 432 -11.08 39.91 -18.63
N TRP A 433 -10.28 39.92 -19.69
CA TRP A 433 -9.54 41.13 -20.08
C TRP A 433 -10.50 42.29 -20.37
N LEU A 434 -11.46 42.06 -21.28
CA LEU A 434 -12.53 43.02 -21.60
C LEU A 434 -13.84 42.57 -20.94
N SER A 435 -14.43 43.40 -20.14
CA SER A 435 -15.73 43.11 -19.48
C SER A 435 -16.88 43.05 -20.48
N THR A 436 -16.75 43.76 -21.62
CA THR A 436 -17.74 43.81 -22.70
C THR A 436 -17.70 42.54 -23.58
N HIS A 437 -16.54 41.92 -23.72
CA HIS A 437 -16.32 40.75 -24.54
C HIS A 437 -15.42 39.75 -23.76
N PRO A 438 -15.96 39.04 -22.78
CA PRO A 438 -15.17 38.29 -21.80
C PRO A 438 -14.38 37.09 -22.40
N GLU A 439 -14.80 36.58 -23.57
CA GLU A 439 -14.19 35.39 -24.19
C GLU A 439 -13.06 35.72 -25.18
N ILE A 440 -12.85 36.99 -25.53
CA ILE A 440 -11.88 37.38 -26.60
C ILE A 440 -10.43 37.07 -26.22
N VAL A 441 -10.10 37.17 -24.92
CA VAL A 441 -8.74 36.93 -24.41
C VAL A 441 -8.76 35.79 -23.42
N ASN A 442 -8.01 34.74 -23.70
CA ASN A 442 -7.88 33.61 -22.78
C ASN A 442 -7.07 34.00 -21.53
N TYR A 443 -7.22 33.23 -20.46
CA TYR A 443 -6.55 33.46 -19.17
C TYR A 443 -5.02 33.41 -19.27
N GLU A 444 -4.46 32.60 -20.17
CA GLU A 444 -3.02 32.48 -20.38
C GLU A 444 -2.41 33.78 -20.89
N LYS A 445 -3.13 34.47 -21.78
CA LYS A 445 -2.70 35.78 -22.28
C LYS A 445 -2.83 36.83 -21.19
N VAL A 446 -3.84 36.75 -20.32
CA VAL A 446 -3.96 37.65 -19.17
C VAL A 446 -2.84 37.39 -18.15
N LEU A 447 -2.48 36.14 -17.93
CA LEU A 447 -1.34 35.78 -17.08
C LEU A 447 -0.02 36.32 -17.63
N ASN A 448 0.16 36.28 -18.97
CA ASN A 448 1.31 36.95 -19.64
C ASN A 448 1.29 38.46 -19.47
N PHE A 449 0.12 39.09 -19.37
CA PHE A 449 0.05 40.51 -19.02
C PHE A 449 0.49 40.78 -17.59
N ALA A 450 0.13 39.92 -16.64
CA ALA A 450 0.63 40.01 -15.27
C ALA A 450 2.16 39.85 -15.21
N ASP A 451 2.75 38.95 -16.00
CA ASP A 451 4.20 38.79 -16.11
C ASP A 451 4.89 40.03 -16.67
N ARG A 452 4.33 40.62 -17.74
CA ARG A 452 4.81 41.90 -18.27
C ARG A 452 4.75 43.02 -17.24
N ALA A 453 3.65 43.07 -16.45
CA ALA A 453 3.49 44.04 -15.38
C ALA A 453 4.56 43.86 -14.30
N LEU A 454 4.90 42.59 -13.95
CA LEU A 454 5.99 42.27 -13.02
C LEU A 454 7.34 42.76 -13.56
N GLY A 455 7.60 42.58 -14.85
CA GLY A 455 8.78 43.10 -15.51
C GLY A 455 8.86 44.64 -15.43
N GLU A 456 7.74 45.38 -15.57
CA GLU A 456 7.69 46.83 -15.38
C GLU A 456 7.95 47.21 -13.90
N ALA A 457 7.39 46.48 -12.95
CA ALA A 457 7.64 46.70 -11.52
C ALA A 457 9.15 46.59 -11.18
N LYS A 458 9.82 45.56 -11.71
CA LYS A 458 11.26 45.35 -11.54
C LYS A 458 12.09 46.45 -12.18
N ARG A 459 11.75 46.86 -13.41
CA ARG A 459 12.44 47.95 -14.15
C ARG A 459 12.24 49.31 -13.51
N ALA A 460 11.08 49.57 -12.95
CA ALA A 460 10.77 50.82 -12.28
C ALA A 460 11.45 51.00 -10.89
N GLY A 461 12.25 50.00 -10.46
CA GLY A 461 13.04 50.09 -9.21
C GLY A 461 12.62 49.14 -8.12
N LYS A 462 11.88 48.05 -8.43
CA LYS A 462 11.47 46.98 -7.49
C LYS A 462 10.58 47.51 -6.36
N ASN A 463 10.25 46.62 -5.37
CA ASN A 463 9.45 46.96 -4.19
C ASN A 463 8.15 47.69 -4.53
N ARG A 464 7.43 47.26 -5.54
CA ARG A 464 6.18 47.86 -6.02
C ARG A 464 5.29 46.89 -6.75
N ALA A 465 4.06 47.29 -6.94
CA ALA A 465 3.12 46.58 -7.80
C ALA A 465 2.76 47.41 -9.01
N VAL A 466 2.65 46.77 -10.16
CA VAL A 466 2.20 47.34 -11.42
C VAL A 466 1.01 46.52 -11.92
N GLY A 467 -0.06 47.21 -12.34
CA GLY A 467 -1.22 46.59 -12.98
C GLY A 467 -1.31 46.92 -14.45
N LEU A 468 -1.63 45.96 -15.29
CA LEU A 468 -2.02 46.21 -16.67
C LEU A 468 -3.52 46.05 -16.80
N LEU A 469 -4.17 47.03 -17.42
CA LEU A 469 -5.60 47.07 -17.73
C LEU A 469 -5.81 47.45 -19.20
N PRO A 470 -6.95 47.08 -19.80
CA PRO A 470 -7.28 47.51 -21.14
C PRO A 470 -7.55 49.03 -21.17
N SER A 471 -7.11 49.70 -22.22
CA SER A 471 -7.44 51.11 -22.50
C SER A 471 -8.73 51.15 -23.32
N GLY A 472 -9.87 51.35 -22.68
CA GLY A 472 -11.19 51.23 -23.32
C GLY A 472 -11.42 49.81 -23.85
N ASP A 473 -11.94 49.65 -25.06
CA ASP A 473 -12.17 48.36 -25.73
C ASP A 473 -10.94 47.86 -26.51
N GLN A 474 -9.77 48.38 -26.22
CA GLN A 474 -8.55 47.96 -26.92
C GLN A 474 -7.94 46.69 -26.31
N LEU A 475 -7.50 45.79 -27.16
CA LEU A 475 -6.80 44.55 -26.75
C LEU A 475 -5.36 44.81 -26.26
N VAL A 476 -4.82 46.03 -26.49
CA VAL A 476 -3.45 46.36 -26.10
C VAL A 476 -3.40 46.79 -24.64
N PRO A 477 -2.55 46.14 -23.81
CA PRO A 477 -2.40 46.52 -22.42
C PRO A 477 -1.71 47.87 -22.25
N THR A 478 -2.24 48.71 -21.38
CA THR A 478 -1.65 49.97 -20.96
C THR A 478 -1.31 49.90 -19.47
N VAL A 479 -0.18 50.50 -19.05
CA VAL A 479 0.16 50.64 -17.62
C VAL A 479 -0.86 51.57 -17.00
N SER A 480 -1.74 51.04 -16.14
CA SER A 480 -2.81 51.84 -15.59
C SER A 480 -2.49 52.40 -14.21
N GLU A 481 -1.72 51.63 -13.40
CA GLU A 481 -1.51 52.00 -12.02
C GLU A 481 -0.17 51.46 -11.48
N MET A 482 0.58 52.32 -10.75
CA MET A 482 1.72 51.93 -9.93
C MET A 482 1.36 52.13 -8.45
N VAL A 483 1.64 51.12 -7.66
CA VAL A 483 1.48 51.19 -6.20
C VAL A 483 2.86 51.04 -5.57
N TYR A 484 3.23 51.95 -4.72
CA TYR A 484 4.48 51.94 -3.97
C TYR A 484 4.20 51.36 -2.58
N ALA A 485 5.18 50.58 -2.03
CA ALA A 485 5.15 50.24 -0.60
C ALA A 485 5.26 51.56 0.21
N SER A 486 4.43 51.74 1.21
CA SER A 486 4.55 52.86 2.14
C SER A 486 5.91 52.74 2.84
N HIS A 487 6.78 53.71 2.59
CA HIS A 487 8.14 53.89 3.05
C HIS A 487 8.57 53.12 4.32
N ILE A 488 9.49 52.18 4.15
CA ILE A 488 10.68 52.09 5.00
C ILE A 488 11.84 52.35 4.03
N THR A 489 12.42 53.54 4.06
CA THR A 489 13.59 53.92 3.28
C THR A 489 14.77 53.05 3.73
N VAL A 490 15.36 52.29 2.82
CA VAL A 490 16.60 51.53 2.98
C VAL A 490 17.76 52.43 3.47
N ASP A 491 17.61 53.76 3.33
CA ASP A 491 18.60 54.78 3.73
C ASP A 491 18.70 55.00 5.25
N ALA A 492 17.70 54.59 6.04
CA ALA A 492 17.77 54.75 7.52
C ALA A 492 18.61 53.70 8.21
N LEU A 493 18.93 52.55 7.56
CA LEU A 493 19.75 51.50 8.14
C LEU A 493 21.23 51.58 7.72
N ALA A 494 21.57 52.35 6.71
CA ALA A 494 22.95 52.59 6.31
C ALA A 494 23.65 53.70 7.17
N SER A 495 22.87 54.54 7.88
CA SER A 495 23.41 55.64 8.69
C SER A 495 23.69 55.27 10.15
N THR A 496 23.35 54.07 10.61
CA THR A 496 23.69 53.62 11.99
C THR A 496 24.93 52.72 12.07
N GLY A 497 25.60 52.47 10.94
CA GLY A 497 26.78 51.58 10.86
C GLY A 497 28.12 52.29 10.73
N THR A 498 28.16 53.64 10.73
CA THR A 498 29.43 54.38 10.51
C THR A 498 29.61 55.54 11.50
N THR A 499 29.66 55.24 12.78
CA THR A 499 30.17 56.14 13.81
C THR A 499 30.68 55.35 15.01
N ALA A 500 31.73 54.59 14.81
CA ALA A 500 32.58 54.07 15.89
C ALA A 500 33.92 53.58 15.34
N GLN A 501 34.68 54.48 14.73
CA GLN A 501 36.13 54.37 14.57
C GLN A 501 36.66 55.71 14.09
N GLU A 502 36.78 56.65 15.01
CA GLU A 502 37.79 57.71 15.05
C GLU A 502 37.68 58.41 16.39
N GLN A 503 38.41 57.90 17.36
CA GLN A 503 39.11 58.60 18.43
C GLN A 503 39.78 57.59 19.37
N GLU A 504 41.13 57.66 19.30
CA GLU A 504 42.20 57.09 20.08
C GLU A 504 42.77 55.75 19.64
#